data_ad9bbdf41487a6a41c857c3133295b99
#
_entry.id   ad9bbdf41487a6a41c857c3133295b99
#
_cell.length_a   1.000
_cell.length_b   1.000
_cell.length_c   1.000
_cell.angle_alpha   90.00
_cell.angle_beta   90.00
_cell.angle_gamma   90.00
#
_symmetry.space_group_name_H-M   'P 1'
#
loop_
_entity.id
_entity.type
_entity.pdbx_description
1 polymer ?
#
loop_
_entity_poly.entity_id
_entity_poly.type
_entity_poly.pdbx_seq_one_letter_code
_entity_poly.pdbx_strand_id
1 'polypeptide(L)'
;MVGQGVMRECLLDPEVESVLTLGRNATGQQHEKLHEVVLNDLFDLSSVETKLSGYDACFFCLGVSSVGMKEEAYRHVTYDLTVAVATTLLRLNPSGMTFIYVSGANTDSTERGRVMWARVKGKTENTLLQMPFKAAYMFRPGYIQPLHGIRTKTKWYGAVYAMMAPFYPLWKLLFPKYVTTTECLGSAMLNVAKRRAPKFVVENQDINTVCSDDVTSH
;
A
#
# COMPACT_ATOMS: atom_id res chain seq x y z
N MET A 1 -7.62 -5.68 0.69
CA MET A 1 -8.00 -4.82 1.80
C MET A 1 -7.37 -3.42 1.67
N VAL A 2 -6.05 -3.24 1.85
CA VAL A 2 -5.40 -1.91 1.73
C VAL A 2 -5.63 -1.27 0.37
N GLY A 3 -5.35 -1.98 -0.73
CA GLY A 3 -5.58 -1.45 -2.08
C GLY A 3 -7.03 -1.04 -2.36
N GLN A 4 -8.02 -1.71 -1.75
CA GLN A 4 -9.42 -1.29 -1.85
C GLN A 4 -9.69 0.01 -1.07
N GLY A 5 -9.02 0.19 0.08
CA GLY A 5 -9.11 1.43 0.85
C GLY A 5 -8.57 2.61 0.07
N VAL A 6 -7.32 2.54 -0.40
CA VAL A 6 -6.71 3.64 -1.15
C VAL A 6 -7.45 3.92 -2.48
N MET A 7 -7.90 2.87 -3.18
CA MET A 7 -8.70 3.04 -4.39
C MET A 7 -9.98 3.83 -4.10
N ARG A 8 -10.70 3.49 -3.01
CA ARG A 8 -11.90 4.21 -2.60
C ARG A 8 -11.62 5.70 -2.37
N GLU A 9 -10.57 6.03 -1.62
CA GLU A 9 -10.22 7.42 -1.36
C GLU A 9 -9.82 8.17 -2.65
N CYS A 10 -9.08 7.52 -3.54
CA CYS A 10 -8.77 8.11 -4.85
C CYS A 10 -10.02 8.37 -5.71
N LEU A 11 -11.00 7.45 -5.69
CA LEU A 11 -12.23 7.64 -6.48
C LEU A 11 -13.12 8.76 -5.91
N LEU A 12 -13.08 9.00 -4.61
CA LEU A 12 -13.86 10.05 -3.94
C LEU A 12 -13.19 11.44 -4.04
N ASP A 13 -11.89 11.50 -4.24
CA ASP A 13 -11.14 12.77 -4.28
C ASP A 13 -11.37 13.50 -5.62
N PRO A 14 -11.82 14.77 -5.59
CA PRO A 14 -12.11 15.51 -6.82
C PRO A 14 -10.87 15.88 -7.64
N GLU A 15 -9.68 15.93 -7.03
CA GLU A 15 -8.43 16.23 -7.74
C GLU A 15 -7.81 15.00 -8.42
N VAL A 16 -8.34 13.80 -8.16
CA VAL A 16 -7.93 12.59 -8.86
C VAL A 16 -8.72 12.43 -10.14
N GLU A 17 -8.05 12.48 -11.25
CA GLU A 17 -8.67 12.39 -12.58
C GLU A 17 -8.87 10.93 -13.03
N SER A 18 -7.90 10.06 -12.75
CA SER A 18 -7.90 8.68 -13.23
C SER A 18 -7.24 7.74 -12.23
N VAL A 19 -7.81 6.56 -12.09
CA VAL A 19 -7.31 5.47 -11.23
C VAL A 19 -7.18 4.21 -12.08
N LEU A 20 -5.96 3.68 -12.21
CA LEU A 20 -5.72 2.39 -12.82
C LEU A 20 -5.45 1.34 -11.75
N THR A 21 -6.23 0.29 -11.73
CA THR A 21 -5.95 -0.88 -10.90
C THR A 21 -5.27 -1.96 -11.72
N LEU A 22 -4.18 -2.49 -11.19
CA LEU A 22 -3.44 -3.60 -11.75
C LEU A 22 -3.47 -4.78 -10.77
N GLY A 23 -3.94 -5.92 -11.21
CA GLY A 23 -4.04 -7.10 -10.36
C GLY A 23 -4.43 -8.36 -11.07
N ARG A 24 -4.46 -9.49 -10.35
CA ARG A 24 -4.85 -10.81 -10.90
C ARG A 24 -6.36 -11.03 -11.02
N ASN A 25 -7.15 -10.14 -10.46
CA ASN A 25 -8.61 -10.20 -10.53
C ASN A 25 -9.16 -8.78 -10.63
N ALA A 26 -10.28 -8.63 -11.32
CA ALA A 26 -11.05 -7.40 -11.32
C ALA A 26 -11.49 -7.00 -9.91
N THR A 27 -11.67 -5.72 -9.67
CA THR A 27 -12.15 -5.19 -8.39
C THR A 27 -13.63 -5.43 -8.20
N GLY A 28 -14.38 -5.53 -9.31
CA GLY A 28 -15.82 -5.61 -9.33
C GLY A 28 -16.52 -4.28 -9.05
N GLN A 29 -15.78 -3.17 -9.08
CA GLN A 29 -16.32 -1.83 -8.93
C GLN A 29 -16.47 -1.15 -10.30
N GLN A 30 -17.42 -0.23 -10.41
CA GLN A 30 -17.63 0.63 -11.57
C GLN A 30 -17.58 2.08 -11.15
N HIS A 31 -16.74 2.88 -11.79
CA HIS A 31 -16.61 4.31 -11.57
C HIS A 31 -16.02 4.96 -12.81
N GLU A 32 -16.42 6.18 -13.15
CA GLU A 32 -15.94 6.89 -14.35
C GLU A 32 -14.43 7.07 -14.40
N LYS A 33 -13.80 7.27 -13.24
CA LYS A 33 -12.34 7.42 -13.10
C LYS A 33 -11.59 6.08 -13.09
N LEU A 34 -12.30 4.95 -12.95
CA LEU A 34 -11.66 3.64 -12.69
C LEU A 34 -11.40 2.90 -13.99
N HIS A 35 -10.13 2.58 -14.22
CA HIS A 35 -9.67 1.68 -15.26
C HIS A 35 -9.08 0.43 -14.63
N GLU A 36 -9.31 -0.74 -15.23
CA GLU A 36 -8.84 -2.00 -14.68
C GLU A 36 -7.98 -2.75 -15.69
N VAL A 37 -6.86 -3.26 -15.22
CA VAL A 37 -5.99 -4.18 -15.93
C VAL A 37 -5.86 -5.47 -15.11
N VAL A 38 -6.28 -6.58 -15.69
CA VAL A 38 -6.17 -7.91 -15.09
C VAL A 38 -5.07 -8.68 -15.80
N LEU A 39 -4.03 -9.08 -15.06
CA LEU A 39 -2.90 -9.87 -15.54
C LEU A 39 -2.70 -11.09 -14.66
N ASN A 40 -2.45 -12.24 -15.26
CA ASN A 40 -2.13 -13.47 -14.54
C ASN A 40 -0.71 -13.41 -13.93
N ASP A 41 0.24 -12.87 -14.68
CA ASP A 41 1.61 -12.66 -14.26
C ASP A 41 1.89 -11.15 -14.12
N LEU A 42 2.27 -10.73 -12.92
CA LEU A 42 2.61 -9.34 -12.62
C LEU A 42 4.13 -9.07 -12.75
N PHE A 43 4.93 -10.08 -13.03
CA PHE A 43 6.34 -9.90 -13.38
C PHE A 43 6.52 -9.41 -14.82
N ASP A 44 5.60 -9.77 -15.71
CA ASP A 44 5.60 -9.32 -17.10
C ASP A 44 4.47 -8.30 -17.34
N LEU A 45 4.86 -7.04 -17.42
CA LEU A 45 3.97 -5.92 -17.72
C LEU A 45 4.01 -5.48 -19.17
N SER A 46 4.75 -6.16 -20.04
CA SER A 46 5.01 -5.75 -21.43
C SER A 46 3.75 -5.51 -22.25
N SER A 47 2.74 -6.35 -22.05
CA SER A 47 1.46 -6.27 -22.77
C SER A 47 0.59 -5.06 -22.39
N VAL A 48 0.92 -4.36 -21.29
CA VAL A 48 0.11 -3.26 -20.74
C VAL A 48 0.90 -1.97 -20.51
N GLU A 49 2.16 -1.90 -20.90
CA GLU A 49 3.04 -0.75 -20.67
C GLU A 49 2.42 0.58 -21.13
N THR A 50 1.75 0.58 -22.28
CA THR A 50 1.07 1.77 -22.82
C THR A 50 -0.01 2.32 -21.89
N LYS A 51 -0.58 1.47 -21.02
CA LYS A 51 -1.59 1.85 -20.03
C LYS A 51 -0.98 2.29 -18.71
N LEU A 52 0.32 2.10 -18.49
CA LEU A 52 1.02 2.36 -17.22
C LEU A 52 1.80 3.70 -17.22
N SER A 53 1.78 4.42 -18.33
CA SER A 53 2.43 5.73 -18.46
C SER A 53 1.48 6.88 -18.14
N GLY A 54 2.05 8.02 -17.68
CA GLY A 54 1.30 9.25 -17.40
C GLY A 54 0.65 9.32 -16.03
N TYR A 55 1.02 8.44 -15.09
CA TYR A 55 0.53 8.48 -13.72
C TYR A 55 1.51 9.19 -12.78
N ASP A 56 0.96 10.01 -11.87
CA ASP A 56 1.73 10.76 -10.88
C ASP A 56 2.14 9.92 -9.66
N ALA A 57 1.39 8.87 -9.36
CA ALA A 57 1.63 8.03 -8.18
C ALA A 57 1.31 6.55 -8.42
N CYS A 58 2.10 5.69 -7.79
CA CYS A 58 1.83 4.26 -7.64
C CYS A 58 1.62 3.90 -6.17
N PHE A 59 0.48 3.30 -5.84
CA PHE A 59 0.17 2.74 -4.53
C PHE A 59 0.36 1.23 -4.56
N PHE A 60 1.56 0.76 -4.23
CA PHE A 60 1.89 -0.65 -4.25
C PHE A 60 1.38 -1.36 -2.98
N CYS A 61 0.19 -1.93 -3.07
CA CYS A 61 -0.53 -2.59 -1.98
C CYS A 61 -0.52 -4.12 -2.08
N LEU A 62 0.30 -4.69 -2.96
CA LEU A 62 0.43 -6.14 -3.07
C LEU A 62 1.21 -6.69 -1.88
N GLY A 63 0.74 -7.80 -1.35
CA GLY A 63 1.39 -8.47 -0.26
C GLY A 63 0.74 -9.83 0.03
N VAL A 64 1.54 -10.75 0.51
CA VAL A 64 1.12 -12.09 0.93
C VAL A 64 1.48 -12.31 2.39
N SER A 65 0.79 -13.23 3.06
CA SER A 65 1.20 -13.70 4.37
C SER A 65 2.47 -14.54 4.24
N SER A 66 3.42 -14.34 5.14
CA SER A 66 4.65 -15.15 5.22
C SER A 66 4.45 -16.49 5.93
N VAL A 67 3.26 -16.72 6.51
CA VAL A 67 2.97 -17.93 7.29
C VAL A 67 3.09 -19.17 6.39
N GLY A 68 3.95 -20.10 6.80
CA GLY A 68 4.21 -21.33 6.08
C GLY A 68 5.10 -21.21 4.83
N MET A 69 5.62 -20.00 4.54
CA MET A 69 6.51 -19.77 3.40
C MET A 69 8.00 -19.88 3.79
N LYS A 70 8.80 -20.46 2.91
CA LYS A 70 10.27 -20.34 2.97
C LYS A 70 10.68 -18.92 2.55
N GLU A 71 11.83 -18.46 3.03
CA GLU A 71 12.32 -17.10 2.77
C GLU A 71 12.47 -16.80 1.29
N GLU A 72 13.00 -17.73 0.50
CA GLU A 72 13.19 -17.58 -0.94
C GLU A 72 11.85 -17.33 -1.66
N ALA A 73 10.83 -18.15 -1.37
CA ALA A 73 9.51 -17.99 -1.96
C ALA A 73 8.83 -16.69 -1.54
N TYR A 74 8.98 -16.29 -0.26
CA TYR A 74 8.45 -15.03 0.23
C TYR A 74 9.18 -13.82 -0.39
N ARG A 75 10.50 -13.89 -0.51
CA ARG A 75 11.32 -12.89 -1.18
C ARG A 75 10.90 -12.71 -2.63
N HIS A 76 10.70 -13.80 -3.37
CA HIS A 76 10.27 -13.75 -4.76
C HIS A 76 8.98 -12.93 -4.94
N VAL A 77 7.93 -13.20 -4.17
CA VAL A 77 6.64 -12.52 -4.30
C VAL A 77 6.58 -11.15 -3.60
N THR A 78 7.55 -10.82 -2.76
CA THR A 78 7.56 -9.56 -2.00
C THR A 78 8.62 -8.60 -2.54
N TYR A 79 9.87 -9.02 -2.63
CA TYR A 79 10.98 -8.19 -3.07
C TYR A 79 11.11 -8.18 -4.60
N ASP A 80 11.28 -9.37 -5.23
CA ASP A 80 11.60 -9.43 -6.66
C ASP A 80 10.44 -8.86 -7.50
N LEU A 81 9.19 -9.21 -7.16
CA LEU A 81 8.00 -8.65 -7.83
C LEU A 81 7.89 -7.13 -7.66
N THR A 82 8.08 -6.62 -6.44
CA THR A 82 7.98 -5.18 -6.18
C THR A 82 9.03 -4.41 -6.97
N VAL A 83 10.27 -4.90 -6.99
CA VAL A 83 11.38 -4.26 -7.72
C VAL A 83 11.15 -4.32 -9.24
N ALA A 84 10.64 -5.44 -9.77
CA ALA A 84 10.30 -5.56 -11.19
C ALA A 84 9.24 -4.54 -11.62
N VAL A 85 8.16 -4.44 -10.86
CA VAL A 85 7.10 -3.43 -11.12
C VAL A 85 7.63 -2.01 -10.98
N ALA A 86 8.36 -1.72 -9.91
CA ALA A 86 8.94 -0.39 -9.66
C ALA A 86 9.89 0.03 -10.79
N THR A 87 10.74 -0.86 -11.27
CA THR A 87 11.66 -0.61 -12.39
C THR A 87 10.90 -0.29 -13.67
N THR A 88 9.86 -1.06 -13.98
CA THR A 88 9.03 -0.82 -15.17
C THR A 88 8.33 0.54 -15.08
N LEU A 89 7.70 0.86 -13.95
CA LEU A 89 7.00 2.13 -13.76
C LEU A 89 7.94 3.33 -13.82
N LEU A 90 9.14 3.21 -13.25
CA LEU A 90 10.16 4.26 -13.30
C LEU A 90 10.58 4.57 -14.75
N ARG A 91 10.77 3.53 -15.57
CA ARG A 91 11.09 3.67 -16.99
C ARG A 91 9.97 4.33 -17.79
N LEU A 92 8.71 3.98 -17.47
CA LEU A 92 7.54 4.49 -18.20
C LEU A 92 7.11 5.91 -17.76
N ASN A 93 7.53 6.37 -16.58
CA ASN A 93 7.15 7.66 -16.00
C ASN A 93 8.39 8.49 -15.62
N PRO A 94 9.26 8.85 -16.57
CA PRO A 94 10.53 9.53 -16.31
C PRO A 94 10.37 10.98 -15.78
N SER A 95 9.19 11.59 -15.98
CA SER A 95 8.87 12.93 -15.46
C SER A 95 8.66 12.98 -13.94
N GLY A 96 8.68 11.83 -13.30
CA GLY A 96 8.68 11.71 -11.87
C GLY A 96 7.37 11.25 -11.26
N MET A 97 7.32 9.95 -10.93
CA MET A 97 6.24 9.31 -10.19
C MET A 97 6.57 9.25 -8.70
N THR A 98 5.59 9.44 -7.84
CA THR A 98 5.69 9.09 -6.42
C THR A 98 5.36 7.61 -6.24
N PHE A 99 6.27 6.84 -5.62
CA PHE A 99 6.04 5.41 -5.35
C PHE A 99 5.75 5.18 -3.86
N ILE A 100 4.62 4.61 -3.53
CA ILE A 100 4.20 4.32 -2.16
C ILE A 100 4.08 2.82 -1.96
N TYR A 101 4.91 2.27 -1.07
CA TYR A 101 4.95 0.85 -0.74
C TYR A 101 4.37 0.58 0.64
N VAL A 102 3.50 -0.42 0.77
CA VAL A 102 2.93 -0.82 2.06
C VAL A 102 3.67 -2.04 2.60
N SER A 103 4.53 -1.79 3.60
CA SER A 103 5.28 -2.85 4.27
C SER A 103 4.56 -3.38 5.52
N GLY A 104 4.63 -2.70 6.63
CA GLY A 104 3.99 -3.03 7.90
C GLY A 104 4.84 -2.66 9.12
N ALA A 105 4.19 -2.52 10.25
CA ALA A 105 4.87 -2.27 11.52
C ALA A 105 5.92 -3.35 11.81
N ASN A 106 7.01 -2.97 12.45
CA ASN A 106 8.16 -3.84 12.76
C ASN A 106 8.93 -4.35 11.52
N THR A 107 8.82 -3.71 10.36
CA THR A 107 9.72 -3.95 9.23
C THR A 107 11.16 -3.64 9.64
N ASP A 108 12.09 -4.55 9.32
CA ASP A 108 13.48 -4.46 9.75
C ASP A 108 14.37 -3.82 8.67
N SER A 109 14.58 -2.50 8.77
CA SER A 109 15.47 -1.76 7.86
C SER A 109 16.95 -2.15 7.97
N THR A 110 17.36 -2.88 9.02
CA THR A 110 18.74 -3.38 9.13
C THR A 110 19.01 -4.62 8.29
N GLU A 111 17.97 -5.31 7.85
CA GLU A 111 17.99 -6.57 7.09
C GLU A 111 18.68 -7.74 7.83
N ARG A 112 18.92 -7.60 9.16
CA ARG A 112 19.71 -8.55 9.96
C ARG A 112 18.94 -9.21 11.09
N GLY A 113 17.69 -8.78 11.32
CA GLY A 113 16.84 -9.30 12.37
C GLY A 113 16.47 -10.78 12.17
N ARG A 114 15.96 -11.41 13.22
CA ARG A 114 15.60 -12.85 13.19
C ARG A 114 14.31 -13.14 12.42
N VAL A 115 13.44 -12.15 12.28
CA VAL A 115 12.13 -12.31 11.66
C VAL A 115 12.25 -12.19 10.16
N MET A 116 12.05 -13.28 9.45
CA MET A 116 12.24 -13.41 8.01
C MET A 116 11.45 -12.37 7.19
N TRP A 117 10.15 -12.27 7.42
CA TRP A 117 9.31 -11.34 6.65
C TRP A 117 9.72 -9.86 6.86
N ALA A 118 10.15 -9.53 8.08
CA ALA A 118 10.58 -8.17 8.40
C ALA A 118 11.87 -7.79 7.66
N ARG A 119 12.84 -8.72 7.56
CA ARG A 119 14.08 -8.52 6.76
C ARG A 119 13.77 -8.33 5.29
N VAL A 120 12.93 -9.21 4.70
CA VAL A 120 12.59 -9.14 3.27
C VAL A 120 11.88 -7.82 2.95
N LYS A 121 10.94 -7.40 3.81
CA LYS A 121 10.27 -6.10 3.62
C LYS A 121 11.23 -4.93 3.83
N GLY A 122 12.14 -5.00 4.81
CA GLY A 122 13.17 -3.99 5.03
C GLY A 122 14.08 -3.82 3.81
N LYS A 123 14.52 -4.94 3.22
CA LYS A 123 15.29 -4.93 1.98
C LYS A 123 14.50 -4.29 0.82
N THR A 124 13.20 -4.58 0.72
CA THR A 124 12.34 -3.98 -0.30
C THR A 124 12.26 -2.46 -0.12
N GLU A 125 12.03 -1.99 1.10
CA GLU A 125 12.01 -0.56 1.44
C GLU A 125 13.33 0.12 1.08
N ASN A 126 14.46 -0.45 1.52
CA ASN A 126 15.78 0.12 1.29
C ASN A 126 16.10 0.23 -0.21
N THR A 127 15.71 -0.79 -1.00
CA THR A 127 15.88 -0.75 -2.46
C THR A 127 15.03 0.33 -3.09
N LEU A 128 13.74 0.43 -2.74
CA LEU A 128 12.83 1.44 -3.29
C LEU A 128 13.26 2.87 -2.95
N LEU A 129 13.80 3.10 -1.74
CA LEU A 129 14.32 4.40 -1.30
C LEU A 129 15.54 4.87 -2.10
N GLN A 130 16.30 3.94 -2.71
CA GLN A 130 17.45 4.23 -3.54
C GLN A 130 17.08 4.40 -5.03
N MET A 131 15.87 4.03 -5.43
CA MET A 131 15.43 4.21 -6.82
C MET A 131 15.11 5.69 -7.10
N PRO A 132 15.43 6.20 -8.32
CA PRO A 132 15.29 7.63 -8.65
C PRO A 132 13.84 8.03 -8.97
N PHE A 133 12.90 7.67 -8.10
CA PHE A 133 11.55 8.21 -8.12
C PHE A 133 11.53 9.69 -7.70
N LYS A 134 10.51 10.44 -8.09
CA LYS A 134 10.27 11.79 -7.56
C LYS A 134 10.21 11.79 -6.02
N ALA A 135 9.59 10.76 -5.45
CA ALA A 135 9.61 10.41 -4.05
C ALA A 135 9.24 8.93 -3.87
N ALA A 136 9.80 8.28 -2.87
CA ALA A 136 9.41 6.92 -2.48
C ALA A 136 9.06 6.91 -0.99
N TYR A 137 7.87 6.41 -0.64
CA TYR A 137 7.38 6.38 0.74
C TYR A 137 7.05 4.96 1.18
N MET A 138 7.50 4.60 2.37
CA MET A 138 7.35 3.28 2.98
C MET A 138 6.34 3.37 4.11
N PHE A 139 5.13 2.89 3.88
CA PHE A 139 4.05 2.90 4.86
C PHE A 139 4.11 1.65 5.72
N ARG A 140 4.20 1.84 7.03
CA ARG A 140 4.29 0.78 8.05
C ARG A 140 3.05 0.74 8.94
N PRO A 141 1.86 0.40 8.40
CA PRO A 141 0.67 0.29 9.23
C PRO A 141 0.81 -0.85 10.24
N GLY A 142 0.21 -0.65 11.42
CA GLY A 142 -0.01 -1.69 12.39
C GLY A 142 -1.30 -2.47 12.10
N TYR A 143 -2.21 -2.56 13.07
CA TYR A 143 -3.52 -3.14 12.87
C TYR A 143 -4.39 -2.19 12.02
N ILE A 144 -4.98 -2.72 10.96
CA ILE A 144 -5.84 -1.97 10.03
C ILE A 144 -7.27 -2.44 10.18
N GLN A 145 -8.15 -1.62 10.75
CA GLN A 145 -9.59 -1.91 10.83
C GLN A 145 -10.24 -1.71 9.46
N PRO A 146 -10.84 -2.75 8.86
CA PRO A 146 -11.60 -2.60 7.62
C PRO A 146 -12.88 -1.78 7.86
N LEU A 147 -13.13 -0.80 6.99
CA LEU A 147 -14.35 0.00 6.96
C LEU A 147 -15.06 -0.15 5.60
N HIS A 148 -16.27 0.38 5.48
CA HIS A 148 -17.05 0.47 4.23
C HIS A 148 -17.24 -0.88 3.50
N GLY A 149 -17.42 -1.97 4.25
CA GLY A 149 -17.63 -3.30 3.69
C GLY A 149 -16.38 -3.94 3.06
N ILE A 150 -15.22 -3.30 3.17
CA ILE A 150 -13.94 -3.85 2.71
C ILE A 150 -13.63 -5.12 3.49
N ARG A 151 -13.33 -6.21 2.77
CA ARG A 151 -13.04 -7.51 3.37
C ARG A 151 -11.64 -7.98 3.02
N THR A 152 -10.99 -8.69 3.94
CA THR A 152 -9.77 -9.43 3.65
C THR A 152 -10.09 -10.66 2.80
N LYS A 153 -9.25 -10.96 1.81
CA LYS A 153 -9.38 -12.18 1.00
C LYS A 153 -9.03 -13.46 1.78
N THR A 154 -8.32 -13.34 2.88
CA THR A 154 -7.90 -14.48 3.71
C THR A 154 -8.95 -14.75 4.78
N LYS A 155 -9.69 -15.87 4.65
CA LYS A 155 -10.80 -16.25 5.54
C LYS A 155 -10.43 -16.24 7.03
N TRP A 156 -9.25 -16.71 7.38
CA TRP A 156 -8.71 -16.73 8.74
C TRP A 156 -8.60 -15.30 9.33
N TYR A 157 -8.00 -14.37 8.57
CA TYR A 157 -7.93 -12.98 8.99
C TYR A 157 -9.32 -12.34 9.11
N GLY A 158 -10.26 -12.74 8.25
CA GLY A 158 -11.65 -12.29 8.33
C GLY A 158 -12.30 -12.63 9.68
N ALA A 159 -12.10 -13.85 10.18
CA ALA A 159 -12.58 -14.27 11.49
C ALA A 159 -11.93 -13.49 12.64
N VAL A 160 -10.61 -13.29 12.59
CA VAL A 160 -9.89 -12.46 13.58
C VAL A 160 -10.39 -11.02 13.58
N TYR A 161 -10.56 -10.42 12.41
CA TYR A 161 -11.09 -9.06 12.29
C TYR A 161 -12.53 -8.95 12.83
N ALA A 162 -13.40 -9.93 12.54
CA ALA A 162 -14.77 -9.94 13.05
C ALA A 162 -14.81 -10.03 14.58
N MET A 163 -13.91 -10.81 15.18
CA MET A 163 -13.80 -10.94 16.64
C MET A 163 -13.19 -9.68 17.29
N MET A 164 -12.27 -8.99 16.61
CA MET A 164 -11.59 -7.79 17.13
C MET A 164 -12.39 -6.50 16.90
N ALA A 165 -13.29 -6.48 15.91
CA ALA A 165 -14.04 -5.27 15.52
C ALA A 165 -14.85 -4.62 16.69
N PRO A 166 -15.54 -5.37 17.58
CA PRO A 166 -16.25 -4.75 18.71
C PRO A 166 -15.35 -4.02 19.70
N PHE A 167 -14.09 -4.46 19.79
CA PHE A 167 -13.09 -3.89 20.69
C PHE A 167 -12.27 -2.75 20.07
N TYR A 168 -12.52 -2.45 18.79
CA TYR A 168 -11.78 -1.40 18.08
C TYR A 168 -11.77 -0.04 18.81
N PRO A 169 -12.91 0.49 19.38
CA PRO A 169 -12.87 1.75 20.10
C PRO A 169 -11.95 1.71 21.32
N LEU A 170 -11.92 0.59 22.02
CA LEU A 170 -11.03 0.37 23.18
C LEU A 170 -9.56 0.29 22.74
N TRP A 171 -9.28 -0.45 21.65
CA TRP A 171 -7.93 -0.53 21.10
C TRP A 171 -7.42 0.83 20.60
N LYS A 172 -8.29 1.61 19.94
CA LYS A 172 -7.96 2.97 19.50
C LYS A 172 -7.65 3.90 20.68
N LEU A 173 -8.34 3.74 21.81
CA LEU A 173 -8.12 4.51 23.02
C LEU A 173 -6.81 4.10 23.73
N LEU A 174 -6.57 2.81 23.87
CA LEU A 174 -5.42 2.28 24.63
C LEU A 174 -4.13 2.28 23.80
N PHE A 175 -4.21 2.01 22.49
CA PHE A 175 -3.06 1.82 21.61
C PHE A 175 -3.19 2.61 20.29
N PRO A 176 -3.45 3.93 20.32
CA PRO A 176 -3.69 4.73 19.11
C PRO A 176 -2.52 4.69 18.13
N LYS A 177 -1.31 4.46 18.62
CA LYS A 177 -0.08 4.39 17.81
C LYS A 177 0.00 3.14 16.93
N TYR A 178 -0.79 2.10 17.21
CA TYR A 178 -0.68 0.79 16.54
C TYR A 178 -1.91 0.43 15.71
N VAL A 179 -2.93 1.29 15.72
CA VAL A 179 -4.22 1.02 15.07
C VAL A 179 -4.54 2.12 14.08
N THR A 180 -5.00 1.73 12.89
CA THR A 180 -5.51 2.64 11.86
C THR A 180 -6.74 2.01 11.19
N THR A 181 -7.34 2.71 10.22
CA THR A 181 -8.46 2.18 9.40
C THR A 181 -8.05 2.10 7.94
N THR A 182 -8.80 1.34 7.13
CA THR A 182 -8.59 1.31 5.67
C THR A 182 -8.81 2.67 5.03
N GLU A 183 -9.74 3.46 5.54
CA GLU A 183 -10.02 4.83 5.12
C GLU A 183 -8.84 5.75 5.44
N CYS A 184 -8.47 5.84 6.73
CA CYS A 184 -7.37 6.70 7.16
C CYS A 184 -6.04 6.36 6.47
N LEU A 185 -5.74 5.07 6.30
CA LEU A 185 -4.56 4.64 5.55
C LEU A 185 -4.63 5.09 4.08
N GLY A 186 -5.80 4.94 3.44
CA GLY A 186 -6.01 5.35 2.05
C GLY A 186 -5.85 6.86 1.88
N SER A 187 -6.51 7.67 2.72
CA SER A 187 -6.39 9.12 2.72
C SER A 187 -4.95 9.58 2.98
N ALA A 188 -4.27 8.99 3.98
CA ALA A 188 -2.87 9.33 4.26
C ALA A 188 -1.95 9.03 3.07
N MET A 189 -2.14 7.89 2.37
CA MET A 189 -1.36 7.55 1.18
C MET A 189 -1.61 8.57 0.06
N LEU A 190 -2.86 8.95 -0.18
CA LEU A 190 -3.23 9.93 -1.20
C LEU A 190 -2.65 11.31 -0.86
N ASN A 191 -2.76 11.76 0.38
CA ASN A 191 -2.22 13.04 0.84
C ASN A 191 -0.70 13.12 0.68
N VAL A 192 0.01 12.05 1.02
CA VAL A 192 1.46 11.98 0.82
C VAL A 192 1.84 12.02 -0.66
N ALA A 193 1.04 11.40 -1.54
CA ALA A 193 1.26 11.50 -2.99
C ALA A 193 1.09 12.93 -3.50
N LYS A 194 0.09 13.68 -3.00
CA LYS A 194 -0.24 15.05 -3.41
C LYS A 194 0.69 16.09 -2.78
N ARG A 195 0.90 16.04 -1.47
CA ARG A 195 1.51 17.11 -0.66
C ARG A 195 2.91 16.78 -0.14
N ARG A 196 3.37 15.54 -0.27
CA ARG A 196 4.57 14.94 0.34
C ARG A 196 4.47 14.82 1.87
N ALA A 197 5.28 13.96 2.43
CA ALA A 197 5.47 13.85 3.87
C ALA A 197 6.91 14.23 4.25
N PRO A 198 7.14 14.69 5.47
CA PRO A 198 8.48 15.07 5.95
C PRO A 198 9.42 13.86 6.11
N LYS A 199 8.85 12.66 6.22
CA LYS A 199 9.59 11.41 6.39
C LYS A 199 9.26 10.42 5.28
N PHE A 200 10.27 9.74 4.75
CA PHE A 200 10.09 8.69 3.74
C PHE A 200 9.57 7.36 4.34
N VAL A 201 9.86 7.08 5.60
CA VAL A 201 9.26 5.96 6.34
C VAL A 201 8.14 6.52 7.22
N VAL A 202 6.91 6.12 6.93
CA VAL A 202 5.67 6.61 7.54
C VAL A 202 5.13 5.52 8.47
N GLU A 203 5.40 5.64 9.76
CA GLU A 203 4.96 4.71 10.78
C GLU A 203 3.46 4.88 11.06
N ASN A 204 2.83 3.91 11.73
CA ASN A 204 1.37 3.95 11.97
C ASN A 204 0.89 5.25 12.67
N GLN A 205 1.69 5.83 13.54
CA GLN A 205 1.38 7.12 14.17
C GLN A 205 1.40 8.27 13.17
N ASP A 206 2.40 8.31 12.28
CA ASP A 206 2.51 9.32 11.23
C ASP A 206 1.32 9.20 10.24
N ILE A 207 0.89 7.96 9.92
CA ILE A 207 -0.30 7.68 9.09
C ILE A 207 -1.53 8.35 9.70
N ASN A 208 -1.78 8.16 10.99
CA ASN A 208 -2.94 8.73 11.67
C ASN A 208 -2.88 10.27 11.74
N THR A 209 -1.69 10.85 11.88
CA THR A 209 -1.49 12.31 11.84
C THR A 209 -1.81 12.87 10.46
N VAL A 210 -1.21 12.32 9.40
CA VAL A 210 -1.43 12.77 8.01
C VAL A 210 -2.89 12.61 7.58
N CYS A 211 -3.58 11.58 8.08
CA CYS A 211 -5.00 11.39 7.84
C CYS A 211 -5.86 12.49 8.51
N SER A 212 -5.45 12.97 9.69
CA SER A 212 -6.22 13.97 10.46
C SER A 212 -6.04 15.39 9.92
N ASP A 213 -4.93 15.68 9.27
CA ASP A 213 -4.63 17.03 8.73
C ASP A 213 -5.59 17.45 7.60
N ASP A 214 -6.23 16.50 6.93
CA ASP A 214 -7.26 16.78 5.91
C ASP A 214 -8.61 17.21 6.54
N VAL A 215 -8.94 16.73 7.73
CA VAL A 215 -10.22 17.04 8.41
C VAL A 215 -10.27 18.49 8.89
N THR A 216 -9.11 19.13 9.06
CA THR A 216 -9.00 20.51 9.56
C THR A 216 -8.89 21.57 8.45
N SER A 217 -8.87 21.16 7.18
CA SER A 217 -8.65 22.04 6.02
C SER A 217 -9.94 22.37 5.23
N HIS A 218 -11.11 21.97 5.74
CA HIS A 218 -12.42 22.25 5.13
C HIS A 218 -13.32 23.07 6.04
#